data_c0c4c91557efb04887ef428331ee7426
#
_entry.id   c0c4c91557efb04887ef428331ee7426
#
_cell.length_a   1.000
_cell.length_b   1.000
_cell.length_c   1.000
_cell.angle_alpha   90.00
_cell.angle_beta   90.00
_cell.angle_gamma   90.00
#
_symmetry.space_group_name_H-M   'P 1'
#
loop_
_entity.id
_entity.type
_entity.pdbx_description
1 polymer ?
#
loop_
_entity_poly.entity_id
_entity_poly.type
_entity_poly.pdbx_seq_one_letter_code
_entity_poly.pdbx_strand_id
1 'polypeptide(L)'
;MAAPCSFTFLSLVALTTMALGQFGGGPEDAPDDYGGSPKRAADASLLDQSNRAKHASDAKMLVLPGLLANKEIKRVSILAEATGLEAETVIEFLLIDQSCGRGYESLLWSFAKPSDVHRALEFIGMKSGTPFHPEALQFWPKGERVVATVLPENDGTATKPMRLEKLIY
;
A
#
# COMPACT_ATOMS: atom_id res chain seq x y z
N MET A 1 12.48 -32.91 8.24
CA MET A 1 11.97 -32.35 6.97
C MET A 1 11.44 -30.97 7.28
N ALA A 2 12.19 -29.94 6.90
CA ALA A 2 11.80 -28.55 7.10
C ALA A 2 10.85 -28.15 5.97
N ALA A 3 9.64 -27.72 6.31
CA ALA A 3 8.68 -27.20 5.34
C ALA A 3 9.24 -25.90 4.73
N PRO A 4 9.11 -25.68 3.41
CA PRO A 4 9.58 -24.46 2.80
C PRO A 4 8.76 -23.29 3.32
N CYS A 5 9.43 -22.29 3.93
CA CYS A 5 8.83 -21.02 4.28
C CYS A 5 8.34 -20.33 3.00
N SER A 6 7.03 -20.39 2.78
CA SER A 6 6.39 -19.69 1.66
C SER A 6 6.38 -18.20 1.98
N PHE A 7 7.24 -17.42 1.33
CA PHE A 7 7.23 -15.96 1.45
C PHE A 7 6.19 -15.38 0.49
N THR A 8 5.26 -14.63 1.02
CA THR A 8 4.30 -13.86 0.23
C THR A 8 4.81 -12.43 0.08
N PHE A 9 4.91 -11.96 -1.16
CA PHE A 9 5.35 -10.60 -1.45
C PHE A 9 4.14 -9.67 -1.55
N LEU A 10 4.09 -8.67 -0.68
CA LEU A 10 3.23 -7.50 -0.85
C LEU A 10 4.06 -6.44 -1.58
N SER A 11 3.74 -6.19 -2.85
CA SER A 11 4.40 -5.13 -3.64
C SER A 11 3.51 -3.90 -3.61
N LEU A 12 3.96 -2.87 -2.91
CA LEU A 12 3.33 -1.57 -2.89
C LEU A 12 3.91 -0.74 -4.05
N VAL A 13 3.07 -0.41 -5.03
CA VAL A 13 3.46 0.50 -6.11
C VAL A 13 3.09 1.91 -5.68
N ALA A 14 4.09 2.70 -5.33
CA ALA A 14 3.90 4.11 -4.98
C ALA A 14 4.14 4.97 -6.23
N LEU A 15 3.11 5.71 -6.64
CA LEU A 15 3.24 6.76 -7.65
C LEU A 15 3.79 8.03 -6.96
N THR A 16 5.10 8.24 -7.03
CA THR A 16 5.71 9.48 -6.56
C THR A 16 6.02 10.40 -7.73
N THR A 17 5.26 11.47 -7.90
CA THR A 17 5.77 12.68 -8.58
C THR A 17 6.21 13.66 -7.50
N MET A 18 7.49 13.95 -7.43
CA MET A 18 7.98 15.14 -6.72
C MET A 18 7.52 16.37 -7.52
N ALA A 19 6.44 17.00 -7.08
CA ALA A 19 6.19 18.39 -7.43
C ALA A 19 7.09 19.24 -6.53
N LEU A 20 8.10 19.91 -7.09
CA LEU A 20 8.73 21.05 -6.43
C LEU A 20 7.67 22.16 -6.31
N GLY A 21 6.94 22.17 -5.20
CA GLY A 21 6.01 23.22 -4.82
C GLY A 21 6.71 24.22 -3.91
N GLN A 22 6.59 25.49 -4.22
CA GLN A 22 7.12 26.62 -3.45
C GLN A 22 6.65 26.59 -2.01
N PHE A 23 7.59 26.66 -1.08
CA PHE A 23 7.34 26.88 0.35
C PHE A 23 6.86 28.32 0.58
N GLY A 24 5.74 28.45 1.26
CA GLY A 24 5.25 29.74 1.75
C GLY A 24 3.89 29.60 2.43
N GLY A 25 3.84 29.36 3.73
CA GLY A 25 2.63 29.40 4.53
C GLY A 25 2.92 28.91 5.97
N GLY A 26 2.59 29.72 6.95
CA GLY A 26 2.81 29.40 8.37
C GLY A 26 1.79 28.38 8.93
N PRO A 27 1.90 28.00 10.21
CA PRO A 27 1.26 26.82 10.80
C PRO A 27 -0.24 26.93 11.10
N GLU A 28 -0.96 27.92 10.58
CA GLU A 28 -2.40 28.10 10.84
C GLU A 28 -3.33 27.67 9.70
N ASP A 29 -2.79 27.33 8.53
CA ASP A 29 -3.55 26.87 7.37
C ASP A 29 -3.06 25.50 6.90
N ALA A 30 -3.00 24.51 7.79
CA ALA A 30 -2.91 23.13 7.32
C ALA A 30 -4.22 22.86 6.56
N PRO A 31 -4.18 22.59 5.23
CA PRO A 31 -5.39 22.24 4.53
C PRO A 31 -5.94 20.96 5.16
N ASP A 32 -7.23 20.92 5.48
CA ASP A 32 -7.97 19.74 5.93
C ASP A 32 -7.96 18.60 4.90
N ASP A 33 -7.21 18.73 3.83
CA ASP A 33 -7.14 17.86 2.67
C ASP A 33 -5.79 17.13 2.59
N TYR A 34 -5.53 16.31 3.59
CA TYR A 34 -4.55 15.22 3.44
C TYR A 34 -5.14 14.05 2.62
N GLY A 35 -6.08 14.33 1.75
CA GLY A 35 -6.69 13.42 0.80
C GLY A 35 -5.95 13.43 -0.55
N GLY A 36 -5.77 12.23 -1.27
CA GLY A 36 -5.08 12.07 -2.55
C GLY A 36 -5.44 13.09 -3.61
N SER A 37 -4.46 13.48 -4.38
CA SER A 37 -4.75 14.46 -5.42
C SER A 37 -5.83 13.92 -6.36
N PRO A 38 -6.82 14.73 -6.78
CA PRO A 38 -7.86 14.30 -7.73
C PRO A 38 -7.26 13.73 -9.03
N LYS A 39 -6.13 14.27 -9.48
CA LYS A 39 -5.41 13.77 -10.64
C LYS A 39 -4.94 12.32 -10.42
N ARG A 40 -4.37 12.02 -9.27
CA ARG A 40 -3.88 10.67 -8.94
C ARG A 40 -5.01 9.66 -8.80
N ALA A 41 -6.13 10.07 -8.24
CA ALA A 41 -7.33 9.24 -8.20
C ALA A 41 -7.84 8.91 -9.61
N ALA A 42 -7.78 9.86 -10.54
CA ALA A 42 -8.12 9.62 -11.94
C ALA A 42 -7.15 8.66 -12.62
N ASP A 43 -5.83 8.84 -12.42
CA ASP A 43 -4.80 7.96 -12.97
C ASP A 43 -4.94 6.52 -12.40
N ALA A 44 -5.19 6.38 -11.11
CA ALA A 44 -5.48 5.09 -10.48
C ALA A 44 -6.71 4.41 -11.09
N SER A 45 -7.78 5.17 -11.35
CA SER A 45 -9.00 4.65 -11.99
C SER A 45 -8.74 4.16 -13.42
N LEU A 46 -7.94 4.88 -14.20
CA LEU A 46 -7.55 4.47 -15.56
C LEU A 46 -6.72 3.18 -15.54
N LEU A 47 -5.79 3.08 -14.60
CA LEU A 47 -4.98 1.87 -14.43
C LEU A 47 -5.84 0.66 -14.02
N ASP A 48 -6.81 0.85 -13.15
CA ASP A 48 -7.77 -0.19 -12.76
C ASP A 48 -8.59 -0.68 -13.96
N GLN A 49 -9.08 0.23 -14.81
CA GLN A 49 -9.80 -0.12 -16.03
C GLN A 49 -8.92 -0.94 -16.99
N SER A 50 -7.68 -0.50 -17.20
CA SER A 50 -6.70 -1.21 -18.02
C SER A 50 -6.42 -2.61 -17.47
N ASN A 51 -6.18 -2.74 -16.17
CA ASN A 51 -5.93 -4.02 -15.51
C ASN A 51 -7.15 -4.95 -15.60
N ARG A 52 -8.36 -4.44 -15.42
CA ARG A 52 -9.60 -5.23 -15.59
C ARG A 52 -9.73 -5.76 -17.01
N ALA A 53 -9.50 -4.92 -18.02
CA ALA A 53 -9.57 -5.34 -19.41
C ALA A 53 -8.50 -6.40 -19.73
N LYS A 54 -7.27 -6.20 -19.26
CA LYS A 54 -6.14 -7.10 -19.48
C LYS A 54 -6.32 -8.48 -18.83
N HIS A 55 -6.92 -8.52 -17.64
CA HIS A 55 -7.01 -9.73 -16.82
C HIS A 55 -8.43 -10.28 -16.70
N ALA A 56 -9.37 -9.85 -17.54
CA ALA A 56 -10.79 -10.20 -17.45
C ALA A 56 -11.08 -11.72 -17.43
N SER A 57 -10.24 -12.51 -18.12
CA SER A 57 -10.40 -13.97 -18.24
C SER A 57 -9.38 -14.76 -17.43
N ASP A 58 -8.49 -14.10 -16.69
CA ASP A 58 -7.41 -14.78 -15.96
C ASP A 58 -7.83 -15.09 -14.52
N ALA A 59 -8.21 -16.33 -14.24
CA ALA A 59 -8.58 -16.80 -12.91
C ALA A 59 -7.45 -16.73 -11.86
N LYS A 60 -6.20 -16.48 -12.28
CA LYS A 60 -5.05 -16.30 -11.40
C LYS A 60 -4.89 -14.84 -10.95
N MET A 61 -5.66 -13.92 -11.52
CA MET A 61 -5.60 -12.50 -11.26
C MET A 61 -6.89 -12.01 -10.61
N LEU A 62 -6.75 -11.13 -9.62
CA LEU A 62 -7.86 -10.39 -9.01
C LEU A 62 -7.56 -8.90 -9.12
N VAL A 63 -8.46 -8.17 -9.76
CA VAL A 63 -8.40 -6.71 -9.91
C VAL A 63 -9.49 -6.07 -9.07
N LEU A 64 -9.09 -5.28 -8.09
CA LEU A 64 -9.97 -4.46 -7.25
C LEU A 64 -9.53 -2.99 -7.36
N PRO A 65 -10.35 -2.02 -6.93
CA PRO A 65 -9.97 -0.62 -6.96
C PRO A 65 -8.62 -0.38 -6.25
N GLY A 66 -7.67 0.22 -6.95
CA GLY A 66 -6.32 0.48 -6.44
C GLY A 66 -5.47 -0.75 -6.13
N LEU A 67 -5.89 -1.95 -6.61
CA LEU A 67 -5.23 -3.19 -6.21
C LEU A 67 -5.23 -4.24 -7.33
N LEU A 68 -4.08 -4.93 -7.47
CA LEU A 68 -3.90 -6.08 -8.35
C LEU A 68 -3.29 -7.24 -7.57
N ALA A 69 -3.96 -8.39 -7.53
CA ALA A 69 -3.43 -9.60 -6.90
C ALA A 69 -3.15 -10.70 -7.93
N ASN A 70 -2.02 -11.36 -7.78
CA ASN A 70 -1.60 -12.49 -8.60
C ASN A 70 -1.38 -13.72 -7.72
N LYS A 71 -2.24 -14.71 -7.89
CA LYS A 71 -2.24 -15.94 -7.11
C LYS A 71 -1.05 -16.85 -7.41
N GLU A 72 -0.55 -16.83 -8.64
CA GLU A 72 0.53 -17.72 -9.06
C GLU A 72 1.86 -17.36 -8.41
N ILE A 73 2.18 -16.07 -8.36
CA ILE A 73 3.41 -15.56 -7.72
C ILE A 73 3.18 -15.06 -6.28
N LYS A 74 1.97 -15.26 -5.74
CA LYS A 74 1.56 -14.84 -4.39
C LYS A 74 1.89 -13.38 -4.10
N ARG A 75 1.49 -12.46 -4.98
CA ARG A 75 1.75 -11.03 -4.88
C ARG A 75 0.44 -10.24 -4.86
N VAL A 76 0.39 -9.26 -3.97
CA VAL A 76 -0.62 -8.20 -3.98
C VAL A 76 0.11 -6.87 -4.22
N SER A 77 -0.30 -6.15 -5.25
CA SER A 77 0.20 -4.82 -5.59
C SER A 77 -0.88 -3.80 -5.26
N ILE A 78 -0.53 -2.77 -4.50
CA ILE A 78 -1.43 -1.72 -4.05
C ILE A 78 -0.92 -0.41 -4.63
N LEU A 79 -1.80 0.36 -5.24
CA LEU A 79 -1.51 1.73 -5.66
C LEU A 79 -1.54 2.63 -4.42
N ALA A 80 -0.48 3.39 -4.25
CA ALA A 80 -0.35 4.31 -3.15
C ALA A 80 0.38 5.59 -3.58
N GLU A 81 0.14 6.66 -2.86
CA GLU A 81 0.79 7.95 -3.01
C GLU A 81 1.49 8.33 -1.70
N ALA A 82 2.66 8.97 -1.80
CA ALA A 82 3.32 9.53 -0.63
C ALA A 82 2.54 10.73 -0.11
N THR A 83 2.39 10.84 1.21
CA THR A 83 1.65 11.94 1.86
C THR A 83 2.42 13.27 1.80
N GLY A 84 3.71 13.23 1.45
CA GLY A 84 4.54 14.43 1.37
C GLY A 84 5.04 14.95 2.72
N LEU A 85 4.97 14.15 3.77
CA LEU A 85 5.51 14.51 5.07
C LEU A 85 7.02 14.75 5.02
N GLU A 86 7.51 15.66 5.84
CA GLU A 86 8.94 15.93 5.98
C GLU A 86 9.67 14.74 6.63
N ALA A 87 10.96 14.61 6.34
CA ALA A 87 11.76 13.45 6.76
C ALA A 87 11.85 13.25 8.28
N GLU A 88 11.64 14.28 9.08
CA GLU A 88 11.69 14.23 10.55
C GLU A 88 10.31 14.10 11.20
N THR A 89 9.24 13.99 10.39
CA THR A 89 7.88 13.85 10.94
C THR A 89 7.72 12.46 11.56
N VAL A 90 7.20 12.44 12.78
CA VAL A 90 6.82 11.19 13.44
C VAL A 90 5.58 10.61 12.76
N ILE A 91 5.69 9.40 12.28
CA ILE A 91 4.59 8.69 11.64
C ILE A 91 4.08 7.56 12.54
N GLU A 92 2.76 7.38 12.56
CA GLU A 92 2.11 6.25 13.25
C GLU A 92 1.74 5.13 12.27
N PHE A 93 1.48 5.49 11.01
CA PHE A 93 1.04 4.56 9.99
C PHE A 93 1.98 4.55 8.79
N LEU A 94 2.23 3.35 8.26
CA LEU A 94 2.98 3.19 7.01
C LEU A 94 2.10 3.40 5.79
N LEU A 95 0.86 2.95 5.86
CA LEU A 95 -0.13 2.99 4.79
C LEU A 95 -1.53 3.09 5.38
N ILE A 96 -2.28 4.07 4.94
CA ILE A 96 -3.70 4.25 5.29
C ILE A 96 -4.57 4.26 4.04
N ASP A 97 -5.86 4.11 4.21
CA ASP A 97 -6.84 4.38 3.17
C ASP A 97 -6.99 5.89 2.95
N GLN A 98 -7.12 6.34 1.71
CA GLN A 98 -7.29 7.75 1.35
C GLN A 98 -8.49 8.43 2.04
N SER A 99 -9.47 7.68 2.50
CA SER A 99 -10.64 8.20 3.21
C SER A 99 -10.44 8.35 4.72
N CYS A 100 -9.28 7.93 5.25
CA CYS A 100 -9.02 7.90 6.69
C CYS A 100 -8.84 9.29 7.32
N GLY A 101 -8.44 10.31 6.54
CA GLY A 101 -8.20 11.68 7.04
C GLY A 101 -6.94 11.84 7.91
N ARG A 102 -6.12 10.80 8.07
CA ARG A 102 -4.90 10.79 8.91
C ARG A 102 -3.60 10.86 8.10
N GLY A 103 -3.62 11.52 6.95
CA GLY A 103 -2.43 11.68 6.11
C GLY A 103 -1.28 12.38 6.82
N TYR A 104 -1.55 13.24 7.80
CA TYR A 104 -0.56 13.98 8.58
C TYR A 104 0.32 13.10 9.50
N GLU A 105 -0.03 11.84 9.71
CA GLU A 105 0.72 10.88 10.52
C GLU A 105 0.99 9.55 9.77
N SER A 106 0.84 9.55 8.45
CA SER A 106 1.05 8.38 7.60
C SER A 106 2.06 8.64 6.50
N LEU A 107 2.93 7.66 6.23
CA LEU A 107 3.92 7.76 5.16
C LEU A 107 3.27 7.71 3.77
N LEU A 108 2.28 6.84 3.61
CA LEU A 108 1.60 6.57 2.36
C LEU A 108 0.10 6.46 2.58
N TRP A 109 -0.67 6.80 1.57
CA TRP A 109 -2.08 6.50 1.49
C TRP A 109 -2.40 5.69 0.25
N SER A 110 -3.34 4.79 0.37
CA SER A 110 -3.68 3.83 -0.65
C SER A 110 -5.01 4.16 -1.31
N PHE A 111 -5.12 3.86 -2.60
CA PHE A 111 -6.37 3.90 -3.35
C PHE A 111 -7.20 2.62 -3.15
N ALA A 112 -6.64 1.61 -2.47
CA ALA A 112 -7.33 0.38 -2.13
C ALA A 112 -7.91 0.42 -0.71
N LYS A 113 -9.12 -0.10 -0.52
CA LYS A 113 -9.72 -0.23 0.80
C LYS A 113 -9.08 -1.37 1.60
N PRO A 114 -8.97 -1.25 2.93
CA PRO A 114 -8.42 -2.33 3.77
C PRO A 114 -9.14 -3.68 3.60
N SER A 115 -10.46 -3.67 3.42
CA SER A 115 -11.26 -4.87 3.14
C SER A 115 -10.88 -5.55 1.82
N ASP A 116 -10.52 -4.76 0.79
CA ASP A 116 -10.10 -5.29 -0.50
C ASP A 116 -8.68 -5.85 -0.43
N VAL A 117 -7.80 -5.25 0.38
CA VAL A 117 -6.47 -5.80 0.68
C VAL A 117 -6.61 -7.16 1.38
N HIS A 118 -7.47 -7.26 2.39
CA HIS A 118 -7.76 -8.53 3.06
C HIS A 118 -8.24 -9.60 2.08
N ARG A 119 -9.22 -9.28 1.27
CA ARG A 119 -9.75 -10.17 0.23
C ARG A 119 -8.69 -10.61 -0.77
N ALA A 120 -7.78 -9.71 -1.16
CA ALA A 120 -6.68 -10.02 -2.06
C ALA A 120 -5.65 -10.98 -1.44
N LEU A 121 -5.36 -10.82 -0.15
CA LEU A 121 -4.47 -11.71 0.59
C LEU A 121 -5.08 -13.12 0.70
N GLU A 122 -6.38 -13.25 0.98
CA GLU A 122 -7.08 -14.53 0.93
C GLU A 122 -7.07 -15.15 -0.47
N PHE A 123 -7.30 -14.33 -1.51
CA PHE A 123 -7.28 -14.79 -2.90
C PHE A 123 -5.94 -15.43 -3.29
N ILE A 124 -4.80 -14.87 -2.85
CA ILE A 124 -3.48 -15.45 -3.11
C ILE A 124 -3.15 -16.64 -2.20
N GLY A 125 -4.09 -17.05 -1.35
CA GLY A 125 -4.01 -18.26 -0.51
C GLY A 125 -3.41 -18.03 0.88
N MET A 126 -3.36 -16.81 1.36
CA MET A 126 -3.01 -16.52 2.76
C MET A 126 -4.17 -16.86 3.68
N LYS A 127 -3.83 -17.30 4.88
CA LYS A 127 -4.79 -17.55 5.96
C LYS A 127 -4.76 -16.42 6.96
N SER A 128 -5.95 -16.00 7.40
CA SER A 128 -6.08 -15.05 8.50
C SER A 128 -5.35 -15.55 9.73
N GLY A 129 -4.65 -14.66 10.38
CA GLY A 129 -3.97 -14.95 11.64
C GLY A 129 -4.90 -14.84 12.83
N THR A 130 -4.31 -14.92 14.02
CA THR A 130 -5.00 -14.66 15.28
C THR A 130 -4.62 -13.28 15.81
N PRO A 131 -5.59 -12.48 16.25
CA PRO A 131 -5.32 -11.17 16.80
C PRO A 131 -4.58 -11.26 18.14
N PHE A 132 -4.15 -10.11 18.63
CA PHE A 132 -3.67 -9.92 19.98
C PHE A 132 -4.78 -10.27 21.01
N HIS A 133 -4.46 -11.12 21.99
CA HIS A 133 -5.37 -11.55 23.06
C HIS A 133 -4.62 -11.57 24.39
N PRO A 134 -4.55 -10.45 25.12
CA PRO A 134 -3.81 -10.34 26.38
C PRO A 134 -4.38 -11.26 27.47
N GLU A 135 -5.71 -11.46 27.51
CA GLU A 135 -6.40 -12.36 28.44
C GLU A 135 -5.99 -13.83 28.27
N ALA A 136 -5.61 -14.22 27.04
CA ALA A 136 -5.06 -15.53 26.72
C ALA A 136 -3.53 -15.56 26.75
N LEU A 137 -2.86 -14.56 27.32
CA LEU A 137 -1.40 -14.38 27.34
C LEU A 137 -0.77 -14.34 25.95
N GLN A 138 -1.57 -14.01 24.94
CA GLN A 138 -1.10 -13.81 23.57
C GLN A 138 -0.84 -12.32 23.32
N PHE A 139 0.40 -11.89 23.54
CA PHE A 139 0.79 -10.47 23.45
C PHE A 139 1.16 -10.01 22.04
N TRP A 140 1.20 -10.95 21.08
CA TRP A 140 1.54 -10.67 19.68
C TRP A 140 0.49 -11.27 18.75
N PRO A 141 0.09 -10.58 17.70
CA PRO A 141 -0.68 -11.21 16.65
C PRO A 141 0.15 -12.31 15.99
N LYS A 142 -0.48 -13.40 15.64
CA LYS A 142 0.16 -14.51 14.91
C LYS A 142 -0.47 -14.63 13.54
N GLY A 143 0.37 -14.78 12.52
CA GLY A 143 -0.08 -14.91 11.14
C GLY A 143 1.05 -15.32 10.20
N GLU A 144 0.73 -15.40 8.94
CA GLU A 144 1.72 -15.65 7.90
C GLU A 144 2.61 -14.41 7.69
N ARG A 145 3.87 -14.64 7.35
CA ARG A 145 4.83 -13.55 7.13
C ARG A 145 4.59 -12.91 5.77
N VAL A 146 4.56 -11.60 5.76
CA VAL A 146 4.45 -10.76 4.57
C VAL A 146 5.74 -9.94 4.42
N VAL A 147 6.22 -9.80 3.19
CA VAL A 147 7.28 -8.86 2.86
C VAL A 147 6.64 -7.68 2.13
N ALA A 148 6.68 -6.51 2.73
CA ALA A 148 6.21 -5.30 2.12
C ALA A 148 7.37 -4.59 1.40
N THR A 149 7.13 -4.20 0.14
CA THR A 149 8.11 -3.44 -0.66
C THR A 149 7.41 -2.26 -1.32
N VAL A 150 8.13 -1.15 -1.41
CA VAL A 150 7.73 0.02 -2.20
C VAL A 150 8.48 -0.01 -3.51
N LEU A 151 7.75 0.19 -4.59
CA LEU A 151 8.29 0.39 -5.92
C LEU A 151 7.89 1.79 -6.38
N PRO A 152 8.77 2.78 -6.23
CA PRO A 152 8.48 4.12 -6.74
C PRO A 152 8.31 4.08 -8.26
N GLU A 153 7.29 4.74 -8.76
CA GLU A 153 7.13 4.98 -10.18
C GLU A 153 7.88 6.26 -10.54
N ASN A 154 9.00 6.13 -11.23
CA ASN A 154 9.78 7.25 -11.74
C ASN A 154 9.65 7.31 -13.26
N ASP A 155 9.76 8.51 -13.81
CA ASP A 155 9.68 8.84 -15.24
C ASP A 155 10.72 8.08 -16.09
N GLY A 156 10.49 6.77 -16.26
CA GLY A 156 11.27 5.91 -17.17
C GLY A 156 12.56 5.31 -16.63
N THR A 157 12.93 5.55 -15.37
CA THR A 157 14.07 4.87 -14.75
C THR A 157 13.60 3.63 -13.99
N ALA A 158 14.20 2.48 -14.28
CA ALA A 158 13.92 1.23 -13.55
C ALA A 158 14.36 1.36 -12.08
N THR A 159 13.41 1.64 -11.22
CA THR A 159 13.65 1.77 -9.78
C THR A 159 13.63 0.39 -9.15
N LYS A 160 14.61 0.09 -8.30
CA LYS A 160 14.64 -1.18 -7.57
C LYS A 160 13.59 -1.17 -6.45
N PRO A 161 12.85 -2.27 -6.25
CA PRO A 161 11.98 -2.42 -5.10
C PRO A 161 12.77 -2.23 -3.80
N MET A 162 12.24 -1.42 -2.91
CA MET A 162 12.81 -1.14 -1.61
C MET A 162 11.92 -1.73 -0.52
N ARG A 163 12.50 -2.38 0.48
CA ARG A 163 11.73 -2.87 1.62
C ARG A 163 11.15 -1.70 2.39
N LEU A 164 9.89 -1.82 2.79
CA LEU A 164 9.18 -0.77 3.51
C LEU A 164 9.88 -0.38 4.82
N GLU A 165 10.49 -1.35 5.51
CA GLU A 165 11.23 -1.12 6.75
C GLU A 165 12.47 -0.20 6.58
N LYS A 166 12.93 0.01 5.34
CA LYS A 166 14.04 0.92 5.04
C LYS A 166 13.63 2.38 4.86
N LEU A 167 12.33 2.65 4.87
CA LEU A 167 11.78 4.01 4.77
C LEU A 167 11.57 4.65 6.13
N ILE A 168 11.81 3.89 7.21
CA ILE A 168 11.56 4.31 8.59
C ILE A 168 12.92 4.36 9.28
N TYR A 169 13.38 5.56 9.60
CA TYR A 169 14.52 5.83 10.49
C TYR A 169 14.27 7.10 11.28
#